data_eb4d23aa1911bd412cb67fbc52a347a9
#
_entry.id   eb4d23aa1911bd412cb67fbc52a347a9
#
_cell.length_a   1.000
_cell.length_b   1.000
_cell.length_c   1.000
_cell.angle_alpha   90.00
_cell.angle_beta   90.00
_cell.angle_gamma   90.00
#
_symmetry.space_group_name_H-M   'P 1'
#
loop_
_entity.id
_entity.type
_entity.pdbx_description
1 polymer ?
#
loop_
_entity_poly.entity_id
_entity_poly.type
_entity_poly.pdbx_seq_one_letter_code
_entity_poly.pdbx_strand_id
1 'polypeptide(L)'
;EGWLFTTIPYDTGWKVLVDGKEQETEKGETNMAEFLTGFSNILWGAPVLILLGIVGLLYGIRTKFFQIRKMGYILKNSAGEMFKKGGGASGDKGTLTPLQAVCSALAGCVGTANIAGVATAMVVGGPGAVFWMWVIALLGMMTKCVEVTLGQYYRIKGKDGVYYGGPMYYIERGMGKKWKPLAIFFAVTIILGGLGTAAFAQPYTMSTALERTFHIPAWVVTVAAAAICGIVLIGGVKGIGKFCEKITPAMCLIYVVGALGVIIVNIRFVPQAFAAIFKYAFAPMPAIGGLAGSTLALALRQGAARGTFSNEAGCGSSPITHATAITDHPFKEGLYGSFEVFVDTLVVCTMTSLAIMCSGSDIWASGVKAEALTMSAFDATYGTTIGNLLVTIPLALFAFSTMVGWEINYESAFFYIFPKMETSKIFKVLIRVLWLVPGFIALGNTPDLVWTVVDIASGLWCVPNAIALIALSGVFMKIYHDYNDKYILKTRPISEPLPYIGKD
;
A
#
# COMPACT_ATOMS: atom_id res chain seq x y z
N GLU A 1 26.55 4.59 -31.22
CA GLU A 1 26.86 5.16 -29.90
C GLU A 1 26.03 4.39 -28.88
N GLY A 2 26.66 3.42 -28.18
CA GLY A 2 26.01 2.60 -27.20
C GLY A 2 26.46 3.00 -25.79
N TRP A 3 25.50 3.23 -24.88
CA TRP A 3 25.77 3.44 -23.46
C TRP A 3 25.97 2.08 -22.78
N LEU A 4 27.13 1.89 -22.13
CA LEU A 4 27.39 0.71 -21.32
C LEU A 4 26.96 1.00 -19.87
N PHE A 5 25.82 0.49 -19.44
CA PHE A 5 25.43 0.51 -18.03
C PHE A 5 26.06 -0.70 -17.31
N THR A 6 27.01 -0.44 -16.40
CA THR A 6 27.52 -1.48 -15.50
C THR A 6 26.78 -1.38 -14.16
N THR A 7 26.28 -2.52 -13.67
CA THR A 7 25.68 -2.66 -12.32
C THR A 7 26.74 -2.90 -11.24
N ILE A 8 28.00 -2.65 -11.52
CA ILE A 8 29.11 -2.81 -10.60
C ILE A 8 29.18 -1.54 -9.72
N PRO A 9 29.23 -1.67 -8.38
CA PRO A 9 29.40 -0.52 -7.50
C PRO A 9 30.65 0.26 -7.88
N TYR A 10 30.49 1.56 -8.07
CA TYR A 10 31.62 2.43 -8.41
C TYR A 10 32.61 2.47 -7.23
N ASP A 11 33.84 2.03 -7.47
CA ASP A 11 34.97 2.22 -6.59
C ASP A 11 35.88 3.30 -7.18
N THR A 12 36.45 4.16 -6.37
CA THR A 12 37.29 5.31 -6.77
C THR A 12 38.54 4.93 -7.56
N GLY A 13 38.80 3.63 -7.76
CA GLY A 13 39.87 3.08 -8.57
C GLY A 13 39.52 2.64 -9.98
N TRP A 14 38.24 2.73 -10.39
CA TRP A 14 37.83 2.28 -11.72
C TRP A 14 37.98 3.37 -12.76
N LYS A 15 38.57 3.02 -13.90
CA LYS A 15 38.71 3.91 -15.06
C LYS A 15 37.94 3.31 -16.23
N VAL A 16 37.05 4.09 -16.84
CA VAL A 16 36.35 3.67 -18.06
C VAL A 16 37.26 3.97 -19.24
N LEU A 17 37.67 2.94 -19.94
CA LEU A 17 38.47 3.02 -21.18
C LEU A 17 37.58 2.68 -22.36
N VAL A 18 37.37 3.62 -23.28
CA VAL A 18 36.73 3.38 -24.56
C VAL A 18 37.82 3.50 -25.64
N ASP A 19 38.03 2.45 -26.39
CA ASP A 19 39.12 2.33 -27.40
C ASP A 19 40.51 2.67 -26.84
N GLY A 20 40.77 2.26 -25.57
CA GLY A 20 42.03 2.49 -24.89
C GLY A 20 42.29 3.92 -24.41
N LYS A 21 41.30 4.80 -24.50
CA LYS A 21 41.37 6.16 -23.98
C LYS A 21 40.50 6.32 -22.75
N GLU A 22 41.08 6.91 -21.71
CA GLU A 22 40.35 7.22 -20.47
C GLU A 22 39.27 8.28 -20.77
N GLN A 23 38.00 7.93 -20.48
CA GLN A 23 36.90 8.88 -20.57
C GLN A 23 36.57 9.41 -19.17
N GLU A 24 36.46 10.73 -19.04
CA GLU A 24 35.93 11.36 -17.86
C GLU A 24 34.43 11.00 -17.70
N THR A 25 34.11 10.33 -16.60
CA THR A 25 32.70 10.13 -16.20
C THR A 25 32.18 11.42 -15.59
N GLU A 26 31.03 11.90 -16.07
CA GLU A 26 30.39 13.08 -15.51
C GLU A 26 30.06 12.88 -14.03
N LYS A 27 30.73 13.63 -13.18
CA LYS A 27 30.63 13.59 -11.69
C LYS A 27 29.57 14.53 -11.13
N GLY A 28 28.54 14.90 -11.87
CA GLY A 28 27.67 16.02 -11.47
C GLY A 28 26.40 15.66 -10.71
N GLU A 29 25.71 14.56 -11.03
CA GLU A 29 24.39 14.23 -10.47
C GLU A 29 24.41 13.07 -9.44
N THR A 30 25.54 12.39 -9.25
CA THR A 30 25.69 11.18 -8.45
C THR A 30 25.43 11.36 -6.96
N ASN A 31 25.80 12.49 -6.37
CA ASN A 31 25.76 12.66 -4.92
C ASN A 31 24.33 12.66 -4.31
N MET A 32 23.34 13.29 -4.96
CA MET A 32 21.99 13.38 -4.41
C MET A 32 21.21 12.06 -4.62
N ALA A 33 21.29 11.48 -5.81
CA ALA A 33 20.61 10.21 -6.12
C ALA A 33 21.19 9.05 -5.30
N GLU A 34 22.50 8.98 -5.17
CA GLU A 34 23.21 8.01 -4.32
C GLU A 34 22.86 8.18 -2.84
N PHE A 35 22.81 9.42 -2.34
CA PHE A 35 22.39 9.72 -0.97
C PHE A 35 20.94 9.26 -0.72
N LEU A 36 20.01 9.60 -1.63
CA LEU A 36 18.61 9.22 -1.52
C LEU A 36 18.44 7.70 -1.56
N THR A 37 19.15 7.03 -2.48
CA THR A 37 19.12 5.55 -2.57
C THR A 37 19.73 4.90 -1.34
N GLY A 38 20.84 5.43 -0.83
CA GLY A 38 21.46 4.97 0.42
C GLY A 38 20.51 5.13 1.62
N PHE A 39 19.84 6.26 1.71
CA PHE A 39 18.85 6.53 2.77
C PHE A 39 17.63 5.62 2.67
N SER A 40 17.09 5.41 1.46
CA SER A 40 16.02 4.43 1.20
C SER A 40 16.42 3.02 1.62
N ASN A 41 17.65 2.60 1.31
CA ASN A 41 18.17 1.29 1.71
C ASN A 41 18.29 1.12 3.24
N ILE A 42 18.55 2.19 3.99
CA ILE A 42 18.55 2.18 5.45
C ILE A 42 17.11 2.05 5.97
N LEU A 43 16.18 2.85 5.45
CA LEU A 43 14.77 2.83 5.86
C LEU A 43 14.11 1.48 5.62
N TRP A 44 14.28 0.90 4.43
CA TRP A 44 13.77 -0.44 4.09
C TRP A 44 14.77 -1.56 4.35
N GLY A 45 15.78 -1.26 5.16
CA GLY A 45 16.74 -2.24 5.66
C GLY A 45 16.17 -3.14 6.74
N ALA A 46 17.02 -4.03 7.26
CA ALA A 46 16.66 -4.96 8.32
C ALA A 46 15.96 -4.31 9.53
N PRO A 47 16.34 -3.11 10.02
CA PRO A 47 15.73 -2.54 11.23
C PRO A 47 14.21 -2.33 11.12
N VAL A 48 13.73 -1.73 10.03
CA VAL A 48 12.29 -1.44 9.86
C VAL A 48 11.51 -2.73 9.60
N LEU A 49 12.04 -3.63 8.76
CA LEU A 49 11.40 -4.92 8.50
C LEU A 49 11.31 -5.80 9.75
N ILE A 50 12.36 -5.81 10.58
CA ILE A 50 12.35 -6.50 11.88
C ILE A 50 11.31 -5.86 12.81
N LEU A 51 11.25 -4.53 12.87
CA LEU A 51 10.30 -3.81 13.71
C LEU A 51 8.85 -4.15 13.32
N LEU A 52 8.54 -4.14 12.03
CA LEU A 52 7.21 -4.53 11.52
C LEU A 52 6.92 -6.01 11.79
N GLY A 53 7.91 -6.89 11.63
CA GLY A 53 7.81 -8.29 12.00
C GLY A 53 7.52 -8.50 13.49
N ILE A 54 8.21 -7.76 14.36
CA ILE A 54 7.97 -7.79 15.81
C ILE A 54 6.54 -7.36 16.15
N VAL A 55 6.03 -6.28 15.54
CA VAL A 55 4.65 -5.82 15.75
C VAL A 55 3.65 -6.90 15.31
N GLY A 56 3.82 -7.46 14.12
CA GLY A 56 2.93 -8.51 13.60
C GLY A 56 2.95 -9.77 14.46
N LEU A 57 4.13 -10.22 14.92
CA LEU A 57 4.26 -11.36 15.82
C LEU A 57 3.70 -11.08 17.23
N LEU A 58 3.96 -9.90 17.78
CA LEU A 58 3.43 -9.49 19.08
C LEU A 58 1.90 -9.65 19.12
N TYR A 59 1.22 -9.12 18.13
CA TYR A 59 -0.23 -9.19 18.06
C TYR A 59 -0.74 -10.56 17.61
N GLY A 60 -0.03 -11.23 16.71
CA GLY A 60 -0.31 -12.61 16.35
C GLY A 60 -0.32 -13.52 17.56
N ILE A 61 0.73 -13.50 18.37
CA ILE A 61 0.87 -14.30 19.59
C ILE A 61 -0.19 -13.93 20.63
N ARG A 62 -0.35 -12.62 20.94
CA ARG A 62 -1.30 -12.15 21.97
C ARG A 62 -2.74 -12.47 21.64
N THR A 63 -3.13 -12.48 20.36
CA THR A 63 -4.47 -12.86 19.90
C THR A 63 -4.57 -14.35 19.51
N LYS A 64 -3.51 -15.13 19.75
CA LYS A 64 -3.40 -16.55 19.37
C LYS A 64 -3.63 -16.74 17.86
N PHE A 65 -3.02 -15.88 17.04
CA PHE A 65 -3.15 -15.86 15.58
C PHE A 65 -4.61 -15.82 15.11
N PHE A 66 -5.37 -14.88 15.68
CA PHE A 66 -6.78 -14.68 15.37
C PHE A 66 -7.03 -14.59 13.86
N GLN A 67 -6.19 -13.87 13.13
CA GLN A 67 -6.27 -13.69 11.68
C GLN A 67 -6.21 -15.02 10.90
N ILE A 68 -5.53 -16.03 11.41
CA ILE A 68 -5.47 -17.38 10.79
C ILE A 68 -6.63 -18.25 11.29
N ARG A 69 -6.79 -18.36 12.61
CA ARG A 69 -7.79 -19.24 13.23
C ARG A 69 -9.23 -18.81 12.97
N LYS A 70 -9.46 -17.54 12.80
CA LYS A 70 -10.79 -16.93 12.60
C LYS A 70 -10.91 -16.27 11.24
N MET A 71 -10.14 -16.69 10.23
CA MET A 71 -10.20 -16.16 8.87
C MET A 71 -11.64 -16.15 8.33
N GLY A 72 -12.37 -17.26 8.45
CA GLY A 72 -13.78 -17.31 8.03
C GLY A 72 -14.68 -16.33 8.78
N TYR A 73 -14.39 -16.03 10.07
CA TYR A 73 -15.10 -15.03 10.85
C TYR A 73 -14.80 -13.62 10.32
N ILE A 74 -13.52 -13.32 10.01
CA ILE A 74 -13.09 -12.04 9.42
C ILE A 74 -13.83 -11.84 8.10
N LEU A 75 -13.75 -12.78 7.17
CA LEU A 75 -14.38 -12.69 5.86
C LEU A 75 -15.91 -12.54 5.95
N LYS A 76 -16.56 -13.25 6.87
CA LYS A 76 -18.01 -13.15 7.09
C LYS A 76 -18.42 -11.78 7.64
N ASN A 77 -17.65 -11.22 8.57
CA ASN A 77 -17.97 -9.94 9.24
C ASN A 77 -17.34 -8.71 8.57
N SER A 78 -16.63 -8.91 7.44
CA SER A 78 -16.18 -7.84 6.55
C SER A 78 -16.86 -7.95 5.18
N ALA A 79 -16.36 -8.80 4.27
CA ALA A 79 -16.95 -8.98 2.95
C ALA A 79 -18.43 -9.40 3.01
N GLY A 80 -18.81 -10.28 3.92
CA GLY A 80 -20.20 -10.73 4.07
C GLY A 80 -21.17 -9.64 4.51
N GLU A 81 -20.71 -8.63 5.24
CA GLU A 81 -21.53 -7.48 5.63
C GLU A 81 -21.62 -6.42 4.49
N MET A 82 -20.61 -6.32 3.62
CA MET A 82 -20.58 -5.39 2.50
C MET A 82 -21.73 -5.61 1.50
N PHE A 83 -22.17 -6.85 1.34
CA PHE A 83 -23.24 -7.23 0.39
C PHE A 83 -24.64 -7.21 1.00
N LYS A 84 -24.79 -6.95 2.30
CA LYS A 84 -26.12 -6.83 2.92
C LYS A 84 -26.76 -5.49 2.60
N LYS A 85 -27.95 -5.52 1.99
CA LYS A 85 -28.79 -4.33 1.82
C LYS A 85 -29.13 -3.73 3.19
N GLY A 86 -28.66 -2.51 3.47
CA GLY A 86 -28.90 -1.81 4.72
C GLY A 86 -27.78 -1.90 5.76
N GLY A 87 -26.61 -2.46 5.43
CA GLY A 87 -25.42 -2.47 6.28
C GLY A 87 -24.79 -1.09 6.53
N GLY A 88 -25.47 -0.01 6.14
CA GLY A 88 -25.10 1.34 6.50
C GLY A 88 -25.83 1.73 7.78
N ALA A 89 -25.16 1.77 8.92
CA ALA A 89 -25.69 2.44 10.07
C ALA A 89 -26.16 3.84 9.65
N SER A 90 -27.43 4.18 9.95
CA SER A 90 -27.95 5.55 9.79
C SER A 90 -27.17 6.43 10.77
N GLY A 91 -26.13 7.06 10.28
CA GLY A 91 -25.19 7.76 11.11
C GLY A 91 -25.08 9.23 10.78
N ASP A 92 -24.33 9.91 11.59
CA ASP A 92 -24.02 11.33 11.53
C ASP A 92 -23.62 11.83 10.14
N LYS A 93 -24.07 13.03 9.80
CA LYS A 93 -23.65 13.75 8.60
C LYS A 93 -22.11 13.88 8.60
N GLY A 94 -21.45 13.37 7.55
CA GLY A 94 -20.01 13.51 7.40
C GLY A 94 -19.20 12.21 7.54
N THR A 95 -19.79 11.12 8.02
CA THR A 95 -19.13 9.81 8.12
C THR A 95 -19.37 8.94 6.88
N LEU A 96 -18.46 8.01 6.64
CA LEU A 96 -18.56 6.98 5.63
C LEU A 96 -19.28 5.74 6.16
N THR A 97 -20.00 5.02 5.31
CA THR A 97 -20.41 3.66 5.64
C THR A 97 -19.17 2.76 5.75
N PRO A 98 -19.21 1.61 6.46
CA PRO A 98 -18.07 0.69 6.51
C PRO A 98 -17.61 0.26 5.12
N LEU A 99 -18.54 0.04 4.18
CA LEU A 99 -18.21 -0.27 2.80
C LEU A 99 -17.44 0.88 2.12
N GLN A 100 -17.89 2.12 2.27
CA GLN A 100 -17.19 3.28 1.71
C GLN A 100 -15.80 3.46 2.32
N ALA A 101 -15.66 3.26 3.62
CA ALA A 101 -14.38 3.38 4.31
C ALA A 101 -13.39 2.31 3.84
N VAL A 102 -13.80 1.04 3.81
CA VAL A 102 -12.93 -0.04 3.35
C VAL A 102 -12.57 0.08 1.87
N CYS A 103 -13.53 0.50 1.02
CA CYS A 103 -13.22 0.74 -0.40
C CYS A 103 -12.29 1.94 -0.61
N SER A 104 -12.39 2.99 0.24
CA SER A 104 -11.47 4.12 0.19
C SER A 104 -10.07 3.75 0.68
N ALA A 105 -9.98 2.93 1.72
CA ALA A 105 -8.70 2.43 2.23
C ALA A 105 -8.06 1.44 1.25
N LEU A 106 -8.84 0.50 0.68
CA LEU A 106 -8.38 -0.38 -0.41
C LEU A 106 -7.95 0.41 -1.65
N ALA A 107 -8.66 1.48 -2.02
CA ALA A 107 -8.23 2.37 -3.11
C ALA A 107 -6.86 2.97 -2.84
N GLY A 108 -6.55 3.27 -1.57
CA GLY A 108 -5.23 3.75 -1.16
C GLY A 108 -4.13 2.69 -1.26
N CYS A 109 -4.43 1.45 -0.89
CA CYS A 109 -3.47 0.34 -0.83
C CYS A 109 -3.31 -0.38 -2.18
N VAL A 110 -4.43 -0.76 -2.82
CA VAL A 110 -4.42 -1.46 -4.11
C VAL A 110 -4.06 -0.46 -5.22
N GLY A 111 -2.79 -0.39 -5.50
CA GLY A 111 -2.19 0.56 -6.42
C GLY A 111 -1.25 -0.11 -7.42
N THR A 112 -0.35 0.67 -7.96
CA THR A 112 0.67 0.19 -8.91
C THR A 112 1.62 -0.85 -8.29
N ALA A 113 1.75 -0.87 -6.97
CA ALA A 113 2.55 -1.84 -6.23
C ALA A 113 2.10 -3.29 -6.42
N ASN A 114 0.79 -3.52 -6.55
CA ASN A 114 0.22 -4.86 -6.73
C ASN A 114 0.57 -5.48 -8.09
N ILE A 115 0.94 -4.68 -9.06
CA ILE A 115 1.33 -5.10 -10.41
C ILE A 115 2.84 -4.96 -10.59
N ALA A 116 3.35 -3.74 -10.62
CA ALA A 116 4.76 -3.47 -10.86
C ALA A 116 5.64 -3.82 -9.65
N GLY A 117 5.18 -3.59 -8.43
CA GLY A 117 5.92 -3.93 -7.20
C GLY A 117 6.10 -5.43 -7.02
N VAL A 118 5.09 -6.24 -7.33
CA VAL A 118 5.18 -7.72 -7.32
C VAL A 118 6.19 -8.20 -8.35
N ALA A 119 6.12 -7.68 -9.57
CA ALA A 119 7.07 -8.01 -10.63
C ALA A 119 8.51 -7.64 -10.22
N THR A 120 8.71 -6.47 -9.59
CA THR A 120 10.02 -6.06 -9.03
C THR A 120 10.51 -7.04 -7.96
N ALA A 121 9.63 -7.46 -7.03
CA ALA A 121 9.99 -8.44 -6.01
C ALA A 121 10.47 -9.76 -6.63
N MET A 122 9.83 -10.20 -7.71
CA MET A 122 10.19 -11.43 -8.41
C MET A 122 11.48 -11.30 -9.22
N VAL A 123 11.69 -10.18 -9.90
CA VAL A 123 12.93 -9.94 -10.68
C VAL A 123 14.16 -9.88 -9.77
N VAL A 124 14.05 -9.19 -8.63
CA VAL A 124 15.17 -8.96 -7.71
C VAL A 124 15.31 -10.09 -6.69
N GLY A 125 14.19 -10.50 -6.08
CA GLY A 125 14.16 -11.49 -4.99
C GLY A 125 13.89 -12.92 -5.44
N GLY A 126 13.60 -13.13 -6.73
CA GLY A 126 13.18 -14.41 -7.27
C GLY A 126 11.78 -14.84 -6.82
N PRO A 127 11.30 -16.02 -7.25
CA PRO A 127 10.00 -16.57 -6.87
C PRO A 127 9.80 -16.69 -5.36
N GLY A 128 10.86 -16.91 -4.59
CA GLY A 128 10.82 -17.02 -3.13
C GLY A 128 10.32 -15.75 -2.44
N ALA A 129 10.46 -14.58 -3.07
CA ALA A 129 9.92 -13.32 -2.54
C ALA A 129 8.40 -13.38 -2.36
N VAL A 130 7.68 -14.11 -3.21
CA VAL A 130 6.21 -14.28 -3.09
C VAL A 130 5.82 -14.99 -1.79
N PHE A 131 6.55 -16.02 -1.39
CA PHE A 131 6.33 -16.70 -0.11
C PHE A 131 6.48 -15.72 1.07
N TRP A 132 7.55 -14.92 1.09
CA TRP A 132 7.78 -13.95 2.15
C TRP A 132 6.77 -12.81 2.13
N MET A 133 6.25 -12.46 0.96
CA MET A 133 5.12 -11.53 0.82
C MET A 133 3.85 -12.09 1.50
N TRP A 134 3.54 -13.39 1.36
CA TRP A 134 2.44 -14.04 2.07
C TRP A 134 2.64 -14.06 3.59
N VAL A 135 3.86 -14.37 4.04
CA VAL A 135 4.17 -14.39 5.47
C VAL A 135 3.96 -13.01 6.09
N ILE A 136 4.50 -11.96 5.46
CA ILE A 136 4.35 -10.60 5.99
C ILE A 136 2.89 -10.12 5.91
N ALA A 137 2.12 -10.55 4.89
CA ALA A 137 0.70 -10.24 4.79
C ALA A 137 -0.11 -10.91 5.91
N LEU A 138 0.15 -12.18 6.22
CA LEU A 138 -0.51 -12.88 7.32
C LEU A 138 -0.23 -12.21 8.67
N LEU A 139 0.99 -11.74 8.91
CA LEU A 139 1.32 -10.95 10.09
C LEU A 139 0.68 -9.56 10.02
N GLY A 140 0.73 -8.94 8.86
CA GLY A 140 0.17 -7.63 8.57
C GLY A 140 -1.33 -7.53 8.76
N MET A 141 -2.08 -8.61 8.49
CA MET A 141 -3.53 -8.65 8.74
C MET A 141 -3.87 -8.29 10.20
N MET A 142 -3.10 -8.80 11.16
CA MET A 142 -3.36 -8.46 12.56
C MET A 142 -2.83 -7.08 12.92
N THR A 143 -1.68 -6.69 12.37
CA THR A 143 -1.14 -5.34 12.53
C THR A 143 -2.15 -4.29 12.07
N LYS A 144 -2.69 -4.44 10.85
CA LYS A 144 -3.69 -3.53 10.29
C LYS A 144 -5.00 -3.51 11.08
N CYS A 145 -5.44 -4.68 11.57
CA CYS A 145 -6.57 -4.78 12.49
C CYS A 145 -6.37 -3.90 13.74
N VAL A 146 -5.18 -3.96 14.32
CA VAL A 146 -4.82 -3.17 15.51
C VAL A 146 -4.80 -1.68 15.18
N GLU A 147 -4.17 -1.28 14.08
CA GLU A 147 -4.09 0.10 13.63
C GLU A 147 -5.48 0.71 13.47
N VAL A 148 -6.34 0.02 12.72
CA VAL A 148 -7.73 0.46 12.49
C VAL A 148 -8.53 0.52 13.78
N THR A 149 -8.39 -0.51 14.65
CA THR A 149 -9.05 -0.52 15.96
C THR A 149 -8.64 0.66 16.82
N LEU A 150 -7.35 0.97 16.92
CA LEU A 150 -6.86 2.11 17.68
C LEU A 150 -7.24 3.44 17.04
N GLY A 151 -7.20 3.54 15.69
CA GLY A 151 -7.64 4.71 14.94
C GLY A 151 -9.10 5.05 15.20
N GLN A 152 -9.98 4.05 15.20
CA GLN A 152 -11.38 4.19 15.54
C GLN A 152 -11.61 4.55 17.02
N TYR A 153 -10.83 3.93 17.91
CA TYR A 153 -11.00 4.13 19.36
C TYR A 153 -10.60 5.53 19.81
N TYR A 154 -9.53 6.09 19.27
CA TYR A 154 -9.01 7.42 19.64
C TYR A 154 -9.44 8.55 18.69
N ARG A 155 -10.36 8.29 17.76
CA ARG A 155 -10.86 9.32 16.84
C ARG A 155 -11.56 10.45 17.56
N ILE A 156 -11.59 11.61 16.93
CA ILE A 156 -12.33 12.79 17.38
C ILE A 156 -13.32 13.21 16.30
N LYS A 157 -14.37 13.90 16.71
CA LYS A 157 -15.30 14.56 15.79
C LYS A 157 -14.84 16.01 15.60
N GLY A 158 -14.51 16.38 14.37
CA GLY A 158 -14.15 17.74 14.02
C GLY A 158 -15.37 18.69 14.05
N LYS A 159 -15.11 19.99 14.03
CA LYS A 159 -16.16 21.02 13.99
C LYS A 159 -16.92 21.04 12.67
N ASP A 160 -16.32 20.49 11.61
CA ASP A 160 -16.97 20.30 10.31
C ASP A 160 -17.85 19.03 10.27
N GLY A 161 -17.93 18.28 11.37
CA GLY A 161 -18.71 17.07 11.52
C GLY A 161 -18.04 15.80 10.99
N VAL A 162 -16.80 15.89 10.48
CA VAL A 162 -16.01 14.75 10.02
C VAL A 162 -15.30 14.10 11.21
N TYR A 163 -15.15 12.78 11.20
CA TYR A 163 -14.33 12.09 12.18
C TYR A 163 -12.88 11.99 11.71
N TYR A 164 -11.97 12.38 12.59
CA TYR A 164 -10.51 12.35 12.39
C TYR A 164 -9.87 11.38 13.37
N GLY A 165 -8.98 10.53 12.90
CA GLY A 165 -8.27 9.53 13.71
C GLY A 165 -6.97 9.10 13.05
N GLY A 166 -6.41 7.98 13.50
CA GLY A 166 -5.16 7.45 13.01
C GLY A 166 -3.99 7.67 13.97
N PRO A 167 -2.74 7.36 13.55
CA PRO A 167 -1.58 7.35 14.44
C PRO A 167 -1.34 8.65 15.20
N MET A 168 -1.48 9.80 14.56
CA MET A 168 -1.29 11.08 15.23
C MET A 168 -2.21 11.24 16.45
N TYR A 169 -3.45 10.75 16.34
CA TYR A 169 -4.42 10.83 17.45
C TYR A 169 -4.16 9.78 18.52
N TYR A 170 -3.90 8.51 18.18
CA TYR A 170 -3.65 7.52 19.22
C TYR A 170 -2.25 7.65 19.86
N ILE A 171 -1.27 8.26 19.19
CA ILE A 171 0.00 8.65 19.82
C ILE A 171 -0.24 9.71 20.88
N GLU A 172 -0.92 10.82 20.54
CA GLU A 172 -1.12 11.93 21.49
C GLU A 172 -2.09 11.54 22.62
N ARG A 173 -3.22 10.90 22.31
CA ARG A 173 -4.28 10.60 23.30
C ARG A 173 -4.06 9.28 24.03
N GLY A 174 -3.48 8.28 23.38
CA GLY A 174 -3.23 6.97 23.97
C GLY A 174 -1.93 6.89 24.75
N MET A 175 -0.83 7.45 24.21
CA MET A 175 0.46 7.48 24.90
C MET A 175 0.62 8.70 25.83
N GLY A 176 -0.16 9.76 25.59
CA GLY A 176 -0.18 10.99 26.39
C GLY A 176 0.48 12.18 25.70
N LYS A 177 0.16 13.40 26.18
CA LYS A 177 0.56 14.69 25.57
C LYS A 177 2.06 14.87 25.36
N LYS A 178 2.89 14.22 26.17
CA LYS A 178 4.36 14.25 26.02
C LYS A 178 4.85 13.65 24.69
N TRP A 179 4.05 12.80 24.05
CA TRP A 179 4.34 12.17 22.78
C TRP A 179 3.85 12.97 21.56
N LYS A 180 3.30 14.17 21.80
CA LYS A 180 2.83 15.08 20.74
C LYS A 180 3.89 15.37 19.66
N PRO A 181 5.20 15.54 19.96
CA PRO A 181 6.21 15.70 18.92
C PRO A 181 6.27 14.51 17.95
N LEU A 182 6.13 13.26 18.44
CA LEU A 182 6.09 12.06 17.61
C LEU A 182 4.82 12.03 16.74
N ALA A 183 3.69 12.47 17.29
CA ALA A 183 2.43 12.57 16.56
C ALA A 183 2.49 13.61 15.43
N ILE A 184 3.12 14.78 15.68
CA ILE A 184 3.37 15.80 14.66
C ILE A 184 4.33 15.27 13.59
N PHE A 185 5.42 14.59 14.00
CA PHE A 185 6.34 13.98 13.06
C PHE A 185 5.62 12.99 12.13
N PHE A 186 4.77 12.11 12.69
CA PHE A 186 3.96 11.20 11.89
C PHE A 186 3.04 11.98 10.92
N ALA A 187 2.34 13.00 11.38
CA ALA A 187 1.44 13.80 10.53
C ALA A 187 2.20 14.48 9.38
N VAL A 188 3.39 15.03 9.65
CA VAL A 188 4.25 15.63 8.62
C VAL A 188 4.71 14.57 7.61
N THR A 189 5.12 13.39 8.08
CA THR A 189 5.54 12.30 7.18
C THR A 189 4.39 11.77 6.33
N ILE A 190 3.16 11.72 6.83
CA ILE A 190 1.94 11.38 6.05
C ILE A 190 1.67 12.43 4.98
N ILE A 191 1.83 13.74 5.27
CA ILE A 191 1.65 14.80 4.27
C ILE A 191 2.69 14.66 3.16
N LEU A 192 3.98 14.63 3.51
CA LEU A 192 5.07 14.53 2.54
C LEU A 192 5.03 13.20 1.79
N GLY A 193 4.73 12.12 2.49
CA GLY A 193 4.63 10.81 1.91
C GLY A 193 3.46 10.65 0.97
N GLY A 194 2.29 11.18 1.32
CA GLY A 194 1.14 11.20 0.42
C GLY A 194 1.42 11.97 -0.87
N LEU A 195 2.09 13.13 -0.76
CA LEU A 195 2.54 13.89 -1.93
C LEU A 195 3.50 13.08 -2.80
N GLY A 196 4.43 12.30 -2.21
CA GLY A 196 5.37 11.46 -2.94
C GLY A 196 4.75 10.18 -3.51
N THR A 197 3.99 9.43 -2.72
CA THR A 197 3.49 8.11 -3.13
C THR A 197 2.21 8.19 -3.97
N ALA A 198 1.24 8.99 -3.55
CA ALA A 198 -0.07 9.02 -4.19
C ALA A 198 -0.22 10.18 -5.19
N ALA A 199 0.28 11.36 -4.86
CA ALA A 199 0.12 12.53 -5.73
C ALA A 199 1.22 12.69 -6.80
N PHE A 200 2.41 12.07 -6.61
CA PHE A 200 3.54 12.12 -7.53
C PHE A 200 3.67 10.83 -8.35
N ALA A 201 3.84 9.69 -7.68
CA ALA A 201 4.15 8.43 -8.37
C ALA A 201 2.96 7.81 -9.11
N GLN A 202 1.73 7.95 -8.60
CA GLN A 202 0.58 7.33 -9.26
C GLN A 202 0.24 8.01 -10.61
N PRO A 203 0.16 9.36 -10.70
CA PRO A 203 -0.02 10.03 -12.00
C PRO A 203 1.09 9.71 -13.00
N TYR A 204 2.35 9.64 -12.53
CA TYR A 204 3.49 9.24 -13.35
C TYR A 204 3.28 7.84 -13.95
N THR A 205 3.02 6.85 -13.12
CA THR A 205 2.87 5.47 -13.58
C THR A 205 1.65 5.30 -14.50
N MET A 206 0.53 5.96 -14.17
CA MET A 206 -0.67 5.95 -15.01
C MET A 206 -0.41 6.60 -16.38
N SER A 207 0.19 7.78 -16.39
CA SER A 207 0.43 8.52 -17.63
C SER A 207 1.41 7.78 -18.55
N THR A 208 2.49 7.24 -17.99
CA THR A 208 3.48 6.45 -18.74
C THR A 208 2.85 5.16 -19.32
N ALA A 209 2.00 4.47 -18.57
CA ALA A 209 1.33 3.27 -19.04
C ALA A 209 0.34 3.57 -20.17
N LEU A 210 -0.46 4.62 -20.03
CA LEU A 210 -1.44 5.03 -21.06
C LEU A 210 -0.75 5.61 -22.32
N GLU A 211 0.34 6.35 -22.16
CA GLU A 211 1.15 6.83 -23.28
C GLU A 211 1.74 5.66 -24.07
N ARG A 212 2.30 4.67 -23.39
CA ARG A 212 2.87 3.48 -24.03
C ARG A 212 1.85 2.64 -24.78
N THR A 213 0.63 2.50 -24.23
CA THR A 213 -0.38 1.59 -24.77
C THR A 213 -1.28 2.27 -25.82
N PHE A 214 -1.68 3.53 -25.57
CA PHE A 214 -2.64 4.25 -26.40
C PHE A 214 -2.03 5.43 -27.15
N HIS A 215 -0.73 5.69 -26.97
CA HIS A 215 -0.02 6.85 -27.55
C HIS A 215 -0.63 8.21 -27.15
N ILE A 216 -1.29 8.26 -25.99
CA ILE A 216 -1.82 9.51 -25.44
C ILE A 216 -0.68 10.20 -24.70
N PRO A 217 -0.32 11.45 -25.04
CA PRO A 217 0.77 12.16 -24.37
C PRO A 217 0.58 12.21 -22.86
N ALA A 218 1.63 11.89 -22.08
CA ALA A 218 1.57 11.80 -20.64
C ALA A 218 0.99 13.04 -19.96
N TRP A 219 1.29 14.24 -20.45
CA TRP A 219 0.72 15.48 -19.92
C TRP A 219 -0.80 15.57 -20.06
N VAL A 220 -1.37 15.05 -21.17
CA VAL A 220 -2.83 15.01 -21.39
C VAL A 220 -3.51 14.11 -20.34
N VAL A 221 -2.90 12.94 -20.10
CA VAL A 221 -3.38 11.99 -19.08
C VAL A 221 -3.35 12.63 -17.70
N THR A 222 -2.24 13.30 -17.36
CA THR A 222 -2.06 13.94 -16.05
C THR A 222 -3.07 15.09 -15.86
N VAL A 223 -3.30 15.92 -16.87
CA VAL A 223 -4.31 16.99 -16.82
C VAL A 223 -5.71 16.40 -16.63
N ALA A 224 -6.08 15.37 -17.40
CA ALA A 224 -7.37 14.72 -17.28
C ALA A 224 -7.57 14.09 -15.90
N ALA A 225 -6.55 13.38 -15.40
CA ALA A 225 -6.58 12.79 -14.07
C ALA A 225 -6.70 13.83 -12.96
N ALA A 226 -5.94 14.92 -13.03
CA ALA A 226 -6.03 16.02 -12.07
C ALA A 226 -7.42 16.67 -12.09
N ALA A 227 -8.00 16.88 -13.27
CA ALA A 227 -9.35 17.45 -13.40
C ALA A 227 -10.42 16.53 -12.81
N ILE A 228 -10.40 15.24 -13.14
CA ILE A 228 -11.39 14.27 -12.62
C ILE A 228 -11.20 14.08 -11.12
N CYS A 229 -9.95 13.95 -10.63
CA CYS A 229 -9.65 13.89 -9.22
C CYS A 229 -10.18 15.13 -8.49
N GLY A 230 -9.89 16.33 -9.00
CA GLY A 230 -10.38 17.59 -8.45
C GLY A 230 -11.90 17.63 -8.31
N ILE A 231 -12.65 17.14 -9.31
CA ILE A 231 -14.12 17.04 -9.25
C ILE A 231 -14.56 16.12 -8.10
N VAL A 232 -13.92 14.96 -7.93
CA VAL A 232 -14.25 14.03 -6.85
C VAL A 232 -13.95 14.65 -5.49
N LEU A 233 -12.80 15.34 -5.36
CA LEU A 233 -12.37 15.99 -4.14
C LEU A 233 -13.28 17.15 -3.70
N ILE A 234 -13.99 17.82 -4.61
CA ILE A 234 -15.01 18.83 -4.26
C ILE A 234 -16.07 18.24 -3.32
N GLY A 235 -16.42 16.96 -3.50
CA GLY A 235 -17.37 16.25 -2.64
C GLY A 235 -16.83 15.90 -1.24
N GLY A 236 -15.54 16.17 -0.98
CA GLY A 236 -14.85 15.84 0.27
C GLY A 236 -14.87 14.34 0.58
N VAL A 237 -14.70 13.98 1.84
CA VAL A 237 -14.69 12.58 2.31
C VAL A 237 -15.86 11.76 1.77
N LYS A 238 -17.06 12.32 1.69
CA LYS A 238 -18.24 11.63 1.13
C LYS A 238 -18.16 11.42 -0.38
N GLY A 239 -17.62 12.40 -1.12
CA GLY A 239 -17.39 12.28 -2.57
C GLY A 239 -16.40 11.18 -2.86
N ILE A 240 -15.30 11.15 -2.13
CA ILE A 240 -14.26 10.12 -2.20
C ILE A 240 -14.86 8.75 -1.88
N GLY A 241 -15.59 8.60 -0.76
CA GLY A 241 -16.22 7.35 -0.37
C GLY A 241 -17.17 6.80 -1.44
N LYS A 242 -18.03 7.64 -2.02
CA LYS A 242 -18.95 7.24 -3.10
C LYS A 242 -18.22 6.84 -4.39
N PHE A 243 -17.11 7.49 -4.70
CA PHE A 243 -16.28 7.13 -5.84
C PHE A 243 -15.61 5.79 -5.62
N CYS A 244 -14.90 5.63 -4.49
CA CYS A 244 -14.15 4.42 -4.15
C CYS A 244 -15.06 3.18 -4.00
N GLU A 245 -16.26 3.34 -3.44
CA GLU A 245 -17.26 2.26 -3.30
C GLU A 245 -17.60 1.57 -4.63
N LYS A 246 -17.55 2.32 -5.74
CA LYS A 246 -17.84 1.81 -7.08
C LYS A 246 -16.60 1.32 -7.81
N ILE A 247 -15.55 2.11 -7.77
CA ILE A 247 -14.35 1.86 -8.59
C ILE A 247 -13.49 0.75 -8.00
N THR A 248 -13.29 0.71 -6.67
CA THR A 248 -12.39 -0.25 -6.05
C THR A 248 -12.78 -1.71 -6.29
N PRO A 249 -14.03 -2.13 -6.06
CA PRO A 249 -14.43 -3.51 -6.39
C PRO A 249 -14.33 -3.82 -7.88
N ALA A 250 -14.71 -2.87 -8.73
CA ALA A 250 -14.70 -3.07 -10.19
C ALA A 250 -13.27 -3.23 -10.73
N MET A 251 -12.32 -2.37 -10.31
CA MET A 251 -10.93 -2.45 -10.76
C MET A 251 -10.24 -3.74 -10.29
N CYS A 252 -10.47 -4.15 -9.03
CA CYS A 252 -9.94 -5.40 -8.51
C CYS A 252 -10.53 -6.61 -9.26
N LEU A 253 -11.83 -6.60 -9.54
CA LEU A 253 -12.50 -7.69 -10.26
C LEU A 253 -11.95 -7.85 -11.69
N ILE A 254 -11.84 -6.74 -12.43
CA ILE A 254 -11.30 -6.75 -13.81
C ILE A 254 -9.90 -7.36 -13.82
N TYR A 255 -9.03 -6.91 -12.91
CA TYR A 255 -7.65 -7.40 -12.84
C TYR A 255 -7.58 -8.88 -12.44
N VAL A 256 -8.30 -9.27 -11.38
CA VAL A 256 -8.30 -10.65 -10.89
C VAL A 256 -8.87 -11.61 -11.94
N VAL A 257 -9.93 -11.24 -12.64
CA VAL A 257 -10.49 -12.06 -13.73
C VAL A 257 -9.48 -12.20 -14.87
N GLY A 258 -8.82 -11.11 -15.29
CA GLY A 258 -7.75 -11.15 -16.29
C GLY A 258 -6.60 -12.08 -15.88
N ALA A 259 -6.09 -11.94 -14.66
CA ALA A 259 -5.03 -12.78 -14.12
C ALA A 259 -5.45 -14.27 -13.98
N LEU A 260 -6.67 -14.52 -13.52
CA LEU A 260 -7.23 -15.88 -13.45
C LEU A 260 -7.28 -16.53 -14.83
N GLY A 261 -7.63 -15.79 -15.88
CA GLY A 261 -7.62 -16.31 -17.24
C GLY A 261 -6.21 -16.74 -17.68
N VAL A 262 -5.16 -15.94 -17.37
CA VAL A 262 -3.76 -16.35 -17.62
C VAL A 262 -3.45 -17.67 -16.90
N ILE A 263 -3.83 -17.77 -15.61
CA ILE A 263 -3.58 -18.95 -14.77
C ILE A 263 -4.33 -20.19 -15.31
N ILE A 264 -5.61 -20.02 -15.69
CA ILE A 264 -6.45 -21.13 -16.18
C ILE A 264 -5.93 -21.67 -17.51
N VAL A 265 -5.60 -20.78 -18.46
CA VAL A 265 -5.03 -21.18 -19.77
C VAL A 265 -3.73 -21.92 -19.57
N ASN A 266 -2.93 -21.53 -18.58
CA ASN A 266 -1.61 -22.08 -18.29
C ASN A 266 -1.60 -22.96 -17.03
N ILE A 267 -2.72 -23.61 -16.70
CA ILE A 267 -2.93 -24.34 -15.43
C ILE A 267 -1.88 -25.43 -15.17
N ARG A 268 -1.30 -26.01 -16.24
CA ARG A 268 -0.25 -27.02 -16.17
C ARG A 268 1.03 -26.53 -15.46
N PHE A 269 1.28 -25.21 -15.45
CA PHE A 269 2.45 -24.60 -14.80
C PHE A 269 2.21 -24.23 -13.33
N VAL A 270 0.96 -24.26 -12.85
CA VAL A 270 0.62 -23.91 -11.47
C VAL A 270 1.39 -24.74 -10.43
N PRO A 271 1.49 -26.09 -10.55
CA PRO A 271 2.28 -26.88 -9.59
C PRO A 271 3.75 -26.47 -9.56
N GLN A 272 4.33 -26.18 -10.74
CA GLN A 272 5.73 -25.75 -10.86
C GLN A 272 5.94 -24.35 -10.27
N ALA A 273 4.98 -23.43 -10.47
CA ALA A 273 5.00 -22.10 -9.87
C ALA A 273 5.04 -22.18 -8.34
N PHE A 274 4.13 -22.96 -7.75
CA PHE A 274 4.15 -23.17 -6.29
C PHE A 274 5.44 -23.86 -5.82
N ALA A 275 5.90 -24.90 -6.51
CA ALA A 275 7.14 -25.57 -6.18
C ALA A 275 8.34 -24.59 -6.19
N ALA A 276 8.42 -23.68 -7.18
CA ALA A 276 9.46 -22.66 -7.26
C ALA A 276 9.34 -21.63 -6.12
N ILE A 277 8.12 -21.16 -5.82
CA ILE A 277 7.87 -20.22 -4.71
C ILE A 277 8.37 -20.81 -3.39
N PHE A 278 7.98 -22.04 -3.05
CA PHE A 278 8.39 -22.68 -1.81
C PHE A 278 9.87 -23.06 -1.80
N LYS A 279 10.41 -23.57 -2.90
CA LYS A 279 11.82 -23.93 -3.00
C LYS A 279 12.74 -22.73 -2.77
N TYR A 280 12.51 -21.65 -3.50
CA TYR A 280 13.37 -20.47 -3.46
C TYR A 280 13.05 -19.52 -2.29
N ALA A 281 12.02 -19.79 -1.51
CA ALA A 281 11.80 -19.14 -0.23
C ALA A 281 12.84 -19.55 0.82
N PHE A 282 13.46 -20.75 0.68
CA PHE A 282 14.39 -21.32 1.66
C PHE A 282 15.73 -21.74 1.04
N ALA A 283 15.89 -21.55 -0.25
CA ALA A 283 17.14 -21.84 -0.97
C ALA A 283 17.49 -20.66 -1.90
N PRO A 284 18.79 -20.39 -2.13
CA PRO A 284 19.19 -19.40 -3.11
C PRO A 284 18.74 -19.83 -4.52
N MET A 285 18.30 -18.87 -5.32
CA MET A 285 18.00 -19.08 -6.72
C MET A 285 19.25 -18.84 -7.55
N PRO A 286 19.72 -19.81 -8.38
CA PRO A 286 20.79 -19.56 -9.32
C PRO A 286 20.35 -18.57 -10.40
N ALA A 287 21.32 -17.94 -11.08
CA ALA A 287 21.02 -17.14 -12.25
C ALA A 287 20.40 -18.03 -13.34
N ILE A 288 19.25 -17.61 -13.87
CA ILE A 288 18.50 -18.35 -14.91
C ILE A 288 18.07 -17.37 -15.99
N GLY A 289 18.40 -17.66 -17.24
CA GLY A 289 18.08 -16.80 -18.37
C GLY A 289 18.69 -15.41 -18.20
N GLY A 290 17.87 -14.37 -18.26
CA GLY A 290 18.27 -12.98 -18.03
C GLY A 290 18.11 -12.48 -16.59
N LEU A 291 17.70 -13.34 -15.62
CA LEU A 291 17.59 -12.98 -14.21
C LEU A 291 18.91 -13.25 -13.47
N ALA A 292 19.38 -12.27 -12.71
CA ALA A 292 20.42 -12.47 -11.73
C ALA A 292 19.95 -13.47 -10.65
N GLY A 293 20.85 -14.28 -10.09
CA GLY A 293 20.55 -15.15 -8.99
C GLY A 293 20.12 -14.35 -7.74
N SER A 294 19.28 -14.93 -6.89
CA SER A 294 18.86 -14.28 -5.64
C SER A 294 19.30 -15.09 -4.43
N THR A 295 19.70 -14.37 -3.36
CA THR A 295 19.97 -14.98 -2.07
C THR A 295 18.67 -15.08 -1.25
N LEU A 296 18.66 -15.97 -0.25
CA LEU A 296 17.56 -16.07 0.72
C LEU A 296 17.27 -14.73 1.38
N ALA A 297 18.30 -13.98 1.79
CA ALA A 297 18.15 -12.67 2.40
C ALA A 297 17.48 -11.67 1.45
N LEU A 298 17.81 -11.73 0.16
CA LEU A 298 17.23 -10.86 -0.85
C LEU A 298 15.76 -11.22 -1.13
N ALA A 299 15.42 -12.51 -1.21
CA ALA A 299 14.05 -12.98 -1.35
C ALA A 299 13.18 -12.52 -0.16
N LEU A 300 13.68 -12.69 1.08
CA LEU A 300 13.00 -12.25 2.29
C LEU A 300 12.82 -10.72 2.30
N ARG A 301 13.90 -9.97 2.02
CA ARG A 301 13.87 -8.50 2.00
C ARG A 301 12.87 -7.96 0.97
N GLN A 302 12.93 -8.46 -0.26
CA GLN A 302 12.06 -8.00 -1.33
C GLN A 302 10.59 -8.39 -1.09
N GLY A 303 10.34 -9.63 -0.64
CA GLY A 303 8.99 -10.07 -0.30
C GLY A 303 8.39 -9.25 0.83
N ALA A 304 9.14 -9.03 1.92
CA ALA A 304 8.69 -8.24 3.06
C ALA A 304 8.49 -6.76 2.69
N ALA A 305 9.45 -6.14 2.01
CA ALA A 305 9.37 -4.72 1.64
C ALA A 305 8.22 -4.46 0.67
N ARG A 306 8.12 -5.24 -0.42
CA ARG A 306 7.06 -5.03 -1.43
C ARG A 306 5.68 -5.48 -0.93
N GLY A 307 5.60 -6.51 -0.06
CA GLY A 307 4.37 -6.89 0.61
C GLY A 307 3.85 -5.80 1.55
N THR A 308 4.71 -5.25 2.40
CA THR A 308 4.35 -4.15 3.31
C THR A 308 4.00 -2.87 2.53
N PHE A 309 4.76 -2.56 1.48
CA PHE A 309 4.48 -1.41 0.63
C PHE A 309 3.12 -1.51 -0.06
N SER A 310 2.72 -2.71 -0.52
CA SER A 310 1.43 -2.95 -1.15
C SER A 310 0.29 -2.79 -0.16
N ASN A 311 0.30 -3.55 0.94
CA ASN A 311 -0.82 -3.58 1.88
C ASN A 311 -0.78 -2.51 2.97
N GLU A 312 0.30 -1.74 3.08
CA GLU A 312 0.51 -0.66 4.05
C GLU A 312 0.31 -1.08 5.54
N ALA A 313 0.39 -2.38 5.87
CA ALA A 313 0.25 -2.84 7.25
C ALA A 313 1.49 -2.45 8.09
N GLY A 314 1.27 -1.71 9.16
CA GLY A 314 2.33 -1.11 9.97
C GLY A 314 2.69 0.32 9.56
N CYS A 315 2.11 0.82 8.47
CA CYS A 315 2.34 2.17 7.95
C CYS A 315 1.46 3.24 8.64
N GLY A 316 0.28 2.85 9.14
CA GLY A 316 -0.61 3.78 9.84
C GLY A 316 -1.46 4.68 8.95
N SER A 317 -1.50 4.47 7.65
CA SER A 317 -2.32 5.22 6.69
C SER A 317 -3.79 4.83 6.76
N SER A 318 -4.12 3.54 6.65
CA SER A 318 -5.50 3.05 6.65
C SER A 318 -6.32 3.43 7.90
N PRO A 319 -5.77 3.42 9.14
CA PRO A 319 -6.54 3.84 10.31
C PRO A 319 -7.04 5.29 10.24
N ILE A 320 -6.43 6.14 9.41
CA ILE A 320 -6.90 7.52 9.19
C ILE A 320 -8.21 7.48 8.39
N THR A 321 -8.23 6.77 7.29
CA THR A 321 -9.44 6.61 6.46
C THR A 321 -10.53 5.87 7.22
N HIS A 322 -10.21 4.75 7.89
CA HIS A 322 -11.18 3.98 8.67
C HIS A 322 -11.75 4.73 9.88
N ALA A 323 -11.05 5.73 10.43
CA ALA A 323 -11.59 6.56 11.50
C ALA A 323 -12.88 7.30 11.09
N THR A 324 -13.10 7.51 9.79
CA THR A 324 -14.32 8.12 9.25
C THR A 324 -15.52 7.17 9.22
N ALA A 325 -15.32 5.87 9.38
CA ALA A 325 -16.38 4.86 9.30
C ALA A 325 -17.33 4.90 10.47
N ILE A 326 -18.61 4.61 10.19
CA ILE A 326 -19.62 4.40 11.22
C ILE A 326 -19.51 2.95 11.71
N THR A 327 -19.24 2.77 12.98
CA THR A 327 -19.15 1.43 13.57
C THR A 327 -19.68 1.44 15.01
N ASP A 328 -20.24 0.30 15.42
CA ASP A 328 -20.72 0.05 16.77
C ASP A 328 -19.61 -0.42 17.72
N HIS A 329 -18.49 -0.91 17.20
CA HIS A 329 -17.33 -1.33 18.00
C HIS A 329 -16.01 -1.13 17.23
N PRO A 330 -14.95 -0.54 17.84
CA PRO A 330 -13.68 -0.28 17.14
C PRO A 330 -13.04 -1.52 16.53
N PHE A 331 -13.06 -2.67 17.20
CA PHE A 331 -12.48 -3.90 16.68
C PHE A 331 -13.26 -4.46 15.48
N LYS A 332 -14.56 -4.18 15.37
CA LYS A 332 -15.36 -4.58 14.20
C LYS A 332 -14.84 -3.88 12.94
N GLU A 333 -14.49 -2.60 13.03
CA GLU A 333 -13.82 -1.90 11.95
C GLU A 333 -12.40 -2.44 11.71
N GLY A 334 -11.70 -2.87 12.74
CA GLY A 334 -10.42 -3.57 12.63
C GLY A 334 -10.46 -4.84 11.77
N LEU A 335 -11.60 -5.55 11.74
CA LEU A 335 -11.77 -6.71 10.85
C LEU A 335 -11.71 -6.34 9.37
N TYR A 336 -12.20 -5.14 9.00
CA TYR A 336 -12.06 -4.61 7.64
C TYR A 336 -10.60 -4.32 7.31
N GLY A 337 -9.80 -3.82 8.26
CA GLY A 337 -8.36 -3.69 8.07
C GLY A 337 -7.65 -5.02 7.80
N SER A 338 -8.02 -6.09 8.51
CA SER A 338 -7.53 -7.45 8.18
C SER A 338 -7.96 -7.88 6.78
N PHE A 339 -9.19 -7.60 6.38
CA PHE A 339 -9.74 -7.92 5.07
C PHE A 339 -9.03 -7.16 3.94
N GLU A 340 -8.63 -5.92 4.16
CA GLU A 340 -7.83 -5.16 3.19
C GLU A 340 -6.53 -5.88 2.83
N VAL A 341 -5.74 -6.28 3.83
CA VAL A 341 -4.49 -7.00 3.61
C VAL A 341 -4.72 -8.33 2.91
N PHE A 342 -5.82 -9.02 3.24
CA PHE A 342 -6.22 -10.25 2.57
C PHE A 342 -6.46 -10.00 1.08
N VAL A 343 -7.29 -9.01 0.73
CA VAL A 343 -7.61 -8.70 -0.68
C VAL A 343 -6.38 -8.20 -1.42
N ASP A 344 -5.66 -7.25 -0.84
CA ASP A 344 -4.50 -6.63 -1.47
C ASP A 344 -3.40 -7.65 -1.79
N THR A 345 -2.92 -8.35 -0.77
CA THR A 345 -1.71 -9.16 -0.94
C THR A 345 -2.02 -10.63 -1.19
N LEU A 346 -2.90 -11.26 -0.36
CA LEU A 346 -3.19 -12.68 -0.51
C LEU A 346 -4.05 -12.99 -1.74
N VAL A 347 -4.80 -12.01 -2.27
CA VAL A 347 -5.54 -12.16 -3.53
C VAL A 347 -4.80 -11.47 -4.68
N VAL A 348 -4.75 -10.14 -4.72
CA VAL A 348 -4.30 -9.38 -5.91
C VAL A 348 -2.81 -9.63 -6.21
N CYS A 349 -1.90 -9.49 -5.23
CA CYS A 349 -0.48 -9.76 -5.46
C CYS A 349 -0.21 -11.24 -5.81
N THR A 350 -0.96 -12.17 -5.23
CA THR A 350 -0.85 -13.59 -5.58
C THR A 350 -1.30 -13.85 -7.01
N MET A 351 -2.40 -13.20 -7.47
CA MET A 351 -2.83 -13.32 -8.86
C MET A 351 -1.77 -12.80 -9.83
N THR A 352 -1.15 -11.66 -9.52
CA THR A 352 -0.02 -11.12 -10.32
C THR A 352 1.15 -12.10 -10.37
N SER A 353 1.57 -12.59 -9.21
CA SER A 353 2.70 -13.54 -9.11
C SER A 353 2.45 -14.82 -9.90
N LEU A 354 1.28 -15.41 -9.74
CA LEU A 354 0.91 -16.65 -10.44
C LEU A 354 0.73 -16.42 -11.94
N ALA A 355 0.14 -15.29 -12.36
CA ALA A 355 0.03 -14.96 -13.78
C ALA A 355 1.41 -14.89 -14.44
N ILE A 356 2.38 -14.21 -13.79
CA ILE A 356 3.77 -14.14 -14.26
C ILE A 356 4.41 -15.54 -14.27
N MET A 357 4.30 -16.31 -13.19
CA MET A 357 4.94 -17.62 -13.06
C MET A 357 4.37 -18.66 -14.03
N CYS A 358 3.05 -18.60 -14.28
CA CYS A 358 2.38 -19.55 -15.18
C CYS A 358 2.53 -19.20 -16.66
N SER A 359 3.00 -17.98 -17.02
CA SER A 359 3.22 -17.60 -18.43
C SER A 359 4.37 -18.34 -19.11
N GLY A 360 5.23 -19.02 -18.34
CA GLY A 360 6.37 -19.80 -18.82
C GLY A 360 7.70 -19.23 -18.35
N SER A 361 8.71 -20.11 -18.22
CA SER A 361 10.04 -19.73 -17.73
C SER A 361 10.79 -18.80 -18.68
N ASP A 362 10.53 -18.90 -19.98
CA ASP A 362 11.03 -18.05 -21.05
C ASP A 362 10.54 -16.59 -20.92
N ILE A 363 9.47 -16.34 -20.17
CA ILE A 363 8.96 -14.99 -19.90
C ILE A 363 9.47 -14.47 -18.56
N TRP A 364 9.18 -15.17 -17.46
CA TRP A 364 9.55 -14.65 -16.13
C TRP A 364 11.07 -14.68 -15.86
N ALA A 365 11.85 -15.49 -16.60
CA ALA A 365 13.30 -15.55 -16.54
C ALA A 365 14.00 -14.86 -17.73
N SER A 366 13.26 -14.12 -18.57
CA SER A 366 13.79 -13.49 -19.79
C SER A 366 14.70 -12.29 -19.57
N GLY A 367 14.80 -11.75 -18.34
CA GLY A 367 15.49 -10.50 -18.05
C GLY A 367 14.72 -9.24 -18.45
N VAL A 368 13.44 -9.38 -18.80
CA VAL A 368 12.54 -8.23 -19.03
C VAL A 368 12.44 -7.41 -17.76
N LYS A 369 12.49 -6.08 -17.91
CA LYS A 369 12.33 -5.16 -16.77
C LYS A 369 11.01 -5.41 -16.03
N ALA A 370 11.04 -5.30 -14.72
CA ALA A 370 9.90 -5.59 -13.84
C ALA A 370 8.60 -4.92 -14.29
N GLU A 371 8.66 -3.68 -14.76
CA GLU A 371 7.51 -2.90 -15.22
C GLU A 371 6.79 -3.52 -16.44
N ALA A 372 7.54 -4.20 -17.30
CA ALA A 372 7.01 -4.85 -18.49
C ALA A 372 6.70 -6.35 -18.28
N LEU A 373 7.17 -6.95 -17.18
CA LEU A 373 7.05 -8.39 -16.95
C LEU A 373 5.60 -8.87 -16.84
N THR A 374 4.78 -8.18 -16.08
CA THR A 374 3.35 -8.50 -15.97
C THR A 374 2.65 -8.36 -17.32
N MET A 375 2.99 -7.32 -18.08
CA MET A 375 2.43 -7.10 -19.41
C MET A 375 2.80 -8.24 -20.36
N SER A 376 4.09 -8.64 -20.39
CA SER A 376 4.56 -9.77 -21.21
C SER A 376 3.85 -11.08 -20.86
N ALA A 377 3.54 -11.32 -19.57
CA ALA A 377 2.82 -12.50 -19.14
C ALA A 377 1.37 -12.54 -19.67
N PHE A 378 0.70 -11.40 -19.69
CA PHE A 378 -0.65 -11.28 -20.26
C PHE A 378 -0.64 -11.34 -21.78
N ASP A 379 0.34 -10.69 -22.44
CA ASP A 379 0.51 -10.71 -23.89
C ASP A 379 0.73 -12.12 -24.42
N ALA A 380 1.51 -12.93 -23.72
CA ALA A 380 1.74 -14.33 -24.09
C ALA A 380 0.47 -15.19 -24.08
N THR A 381 -0.53 -14.81 -23.26
CA THR A 381 -1.79 -15.56 -23.14
C THR A 381 -2.90 -15.01 -24.04
N TYR A 382 -3.04 -13.69 -24.09
CA TYR A 382 -4.16 -13.02 -24.75
C TYR A 382 -3.79 -12.35 -26.07
N GLY A 383 -2.51 -12.35 -26.44
CA GLY A 383 -1.97 -11.53 -27.52
C GLY A 383 -1.77 -10.07 -27.08
N THR A 384 -0.86 -9.37 -27.79
CA THR A 384 -0.38 -8.04 -27.39
C THR A 384 -1.49 -6.99 -27.19
N THR A 385 -2.54 -6.99 -28.05
CA THR A 385 -3.60 -5.99 -27.92
C THR A 385 -4.43 -6.19 -26.65
N ILE A 386 -4.94 -7.41 -26.43
CA ILE A 386 -5.81 -7.70 -25.27
C ILE A 386 -5.00 -7.74 -23.98
N GLY A 387 -3.80 -8.33 -24.01
CA GLY A 387 -2.91 -8.40 -22.84
C GLY A 387 -2.56 -7.00 -22.33
N ASN A 388 -2.14 -6.10 -23.21
CA ASN A 388 -1.86 -4.71 -22.85
C ASN A 388 -3.08 -4.00 -22.25
N LEU A 389 -4.28 -4.20 -22.78
CA LEU A 389 -5.52 -3.59 -22.25
C LEU A 389 -5.83 -4.13 -20.85
N LEU A 390 -5.72 -5.44 -20.64
CA LEU A 390 -6.02 -6.10 -19.36
C LEU A 390 -5.05 -5.75 -18.25
N VAL A 391 -3.88 -5.21 -18.55
CA VAL A 391 -2.91 -4.70 -17.57
C VAL A 391 -3.02 -3.18 -17.43
N THR A 392 -3.02 -2.45 -18.55
CA THR A 392 -2.96 -0.99 -18.55
C THR A 392 -4.22 -0.35 -17.96
N ILE A 393 -5.41 -0.88 -18.26
CA ILE A 393 -6.67 -0.31 -17.74
C ILE A 393 -6.75 -0.49 -16.21
N PRO A 394 -6.58 -1.70 -15.64
CA PRO A 394 -6.52 -1.83 -14.18
C PRO A 394 -5.40 -1.01 -13.53
N LEU A 395 -4.21 -0.96 -14.12
CA LEU A 395 -3.10 -0.16 -13.61
C LEU A 395 -3.46 1.32 -13.51
N ALA A 396 -4.09 1.86 -14.56
CA ALA A 396 -4.56 3.25 -14.57
C ALA A 396 -5.66 3.50 -13.52
N LEU A 397 -6.60 2.57 -13.38
CA LEU A 397 -7.65 2.65 -12.36
C LEU A 397 -7.08 2.54 -10.94
N PHE A 398 -6.11 1.64 -10.70
CA PHE A 398 -5.41 1.49 -9.43
C PHE A 398 -4.68 2.78 -9.06
N ALA A 399 -3.89 3.32 -9.98
CA ALA A 399 -3.18 4.58 -9.78
C ALA A 399 -4.14 5.75 -9.49
N PHE A 400 -5.19 5.88 -10.28
CA PHE A 400 -6.17 6.95 -10.11
C PHE A 400 -6.94 6.82 -8.78
N SER A 401 -7.36 5.61 -8.42
CA SER A 401 -8.07 5.37 -7.15
C SER A 401 -7.18 5.66 -5.94
N THR A 402 -5.87 5.39 -6.04
CA THR A 402 -4.90 5.72 -4.98
C THR A 402 -4.76 7.23 -4.81
N MET A 403 -4.69 8.01 -5.92
CA MET A 403 -4.73 9.47 -5.83
C MET A 403 -5.95 9.99 -5.09
N VAL A 404 -7.12 9.42 -5.35
CA VAL A 404 -8.38 9.86 -4.75
C VAL A 404 -8.49 9.40 -3.30
N GLY A 405 -8.21 8.13 -3.01
CA GLY A 405 -8.39 7.54 -1.68
C GLY A 405 -7.42 8.10 -0.64
N TRP A 406 -6.17 8.33 -1.03
CA TRP A 406 -5.10 8.81 -0.14
C TRP A 406 -5.27 10.26 0.30
N GLU A 407 -6.07 11.05 -0.42
CA GLU A 407 -6.34 12.45 -0.05
C GLU A 407 -7.00 12.58 1.32
N ILE A 408 -7.81 11.61 1.74
CA ILE A 408 -8.39 11.57 3.10
C ILE A 408 -7.28 11.58 4.16
N ASN A 409 -6.21 10.81 3.94
CA ASN A 409 -5.09 10.73 4.87
C ASN A 409 -4.31 12.04 4.92
N TYR A 410 -4.07 12.63 3.77
CA TYR A 410 -3.40 13.91 3.60
C TYR A 410 -4.18 15.06 4.25
N GLU A 411 -5.48 15.20 3.96
CA GLU A 411 -6.34 16.23 4.54
C GLU A 411 -6.44 16.07 6.07
N SER A 412 -6.60 14.84 6.58
CA SER A 412 -6.66 14.55 8.02
C SER A 412 -5.37 14.92 8.75
N ALA A 413 -4.21 14.67 8.15
CA ALA A 413 -2.93 15.05 8.73
C ALA A 413 -2.73 16.57 8.78
N PHE A 414 -3.18 17.30 7.76
CA PHE A 414 -3.20 18.75 7.80
C PHE A 414 -4.08 19.29 8.92
N PHE A 415 -5.29 18.75 9.12
CA PHE A 415 -6.18 19.22 10.18
C PHE A 415 -5.74 18.80 11.57
N TYR A 416 -4.94 17.73 11.71
CA TYR A 416 -4.28 17.46 12.97
C TYR A 416 -3.26 18.55 13.34
N ILE A 417 -2.47 19.03 12.36
CA ILE A 417 -1.48 20.12 12.58
C ILE A 417 -2.18 21.48 12.73
N PHE A 418 -3.21 21.74 11.91
CA PHE A 418 -3.94 23.01 11.84
C PHE A 418 -5.43 22.83 12.16
N PRO A 419 -5.82 22.46 13.38
CA PRO A 419 -7.20 22.10 13.71
C PRO A 419 -8.19 23.27 13.59
N LYS A 420 -7.72 24.52 13.63
CA LYS A 420 -8.55 25.70 13.42
C LYS A 420 -8.98 25.91 11.96
N MET A 421 -8.29 25.26 11.03
CA MET A 421 -8.52 25.41 9.59
C MET A 421 -9.52 24.39 9.01
N GLU A 422 -9.97 23.41 9.79
CA GLU A 422 -10.90 22.35 9.35
C GLU A 422 -12.23 22.86 8.80
N THR A 423 -12.69 24.04 9.25
CA THR A 423 -13.92 24.68 8.77
C THR A 423 -13.68 25.68 7.63
N SER A 424 -12.43 26.01 7.32
CA SER A 424 -12.06 26.97 6.28
C SER A 424 -12.20 26.37 4.89
N LYS A 425 -13.17 26.85 4.11
CA LYS A 425 -13.36 26.42 2.70
C LYS A 425 -12.15 26.77 1.84
N ILE A 426 -11.55 27.96 2.04
CA ILE A 426 -10.38 28.42 1.28
C ILE A 426 -9.19 27.48 1.55
N PHE A 427 -8.94 27.15 2.81
CA PHE A 427 -7.85 26.26 3.17
C PHE A 427 -8.04 24.87 2.60
N LYS A 428 -9.26 24.31 2.65
CA LYS A 428 -9.58 23.01 2.01
C LYS A 428 -9.31 23.03 0.50
N VAL A 429 -9.71 24.08 -0.19
CA VAL A 429 -9.42 24.22 -1.62
C VAL A 429 -7.91 24.31 -1.86
N LEU A 430 -7.19 25.11 -1.07
CA LEU A 430 -5.75 25.27 -1.20
C LEU A 430 -5.00 23.93 -1.07
N ILE A 431 -5.27 23.16 -0.01
CA ILE A 431 -4.57 21.87 0.21
C ILE A 431 -4.92 20.84 -0.86
N ARG A 432 -6.16 20.84 -1.39
CA ARG A 432 -6.57 19.96 -2.50
C ARG A 432 -5.93 20.36 -3.82
N VAL A 433 -5.76 21.64 -4.08
CA VAL A 433 -4.97 22.11 -5.25
C VAL A 433 -3.52 21.69 -5.09
N LEU A 434 -2.94 21.85 -3.90
CA LEU A 434 -1.56 21.42 -3.61
C LEU A 434 -1.38 19.90 -3.82
N TRP A 435 -2.42 19.11 -3.52
CA TRP A 435 -2.43 17.66 -3.76
C TRP A 435 -2.28 17.28 -5.24
N LEU A 436 -2.78 18.10 -6.15
CA LEU A 436 -2.74 17.81 -7.59
C LEU A 436 -1.41 18.23 -8.26
N VAL A 437 -0.63 19.12 -7.65
CA VAL A 437 0.61 19.68 -8.23
C VAL A 437 1.71 18.62 -8.47
N PRO A 438 2.01 17.69 -7.54
CA PRO A 438 3.12 16.75 -7.70
C PRO A 438 3.04 15.90 -8.97
N GLY A 439 1.84 15.56 -9.44
CA GLY A 439 1.66 14.81 -10.68
C GLY A 439 2.22 15.48 -11.91
N PHE A 440 2.19 16.81 -11.97
CA PHE A 440 2.80 17.58 -13.07
C PHE A 440 4.32 17.63 -12.94
N ILE A 441 4.84 17.71 -11.72
CA ILE A 441 6.27 17.68 -11.46
C ILE A 441 6.85 16.32 -11.85
N ALA A 442 6.10 15.25 -11.67
CA ALA A 442 6.53 13.88 -11.96
C ALA A 442 6.83 13.64 -13.46
N LEU A 443 6.17 14.36 -14.37
CA LEU A 443 6.25 14.15 -15.82
C LEU A 443 7.67 14.28 -16.42
N GLY A 444 8.57 15.02 -15.78
CA GLY A 444 9.95 15.23 -16.26
C GLY A 444 10.99 14.33 -15.58
N ASN A 445 10.57 13.38 -14.74
CA ASN A 445 11.48 12.62 -13.89
C ASN A 445 11.71 11.18 -14.40
N THR A 446 12.80 10.56 -13.91
CA THR A 446 13.12 9.17 -14.21
C THR A 446 12.34 8.22 -13.28
N PRO A 447 12.03 6.98 -13.72
CA PRO A 447 11.41 5.97 -12.88
C PRO A 447 12.14 5.76 -11.54
N ASP A 448 13.47 5.70 -11.58
CA ASP A 448 14.30 5.43 -10.40
C ASP A 448 14.15 6.51 -9.33
N LEU A 449 14.11 7.78 -9.72
CA LEU A 449 13.90 8.89 -8.79
C LEU A 449 12.48 8.82 -8.19
N VAL A 450 11.47 8.56 -9.03
CA VAL A 450 10.08 8.43 -8.58
C VAL A 450 9.95 7.36 -7.51
N TRP A 451 10.49 6.16 -7.76
CA TRP A 451 10.41 5.05 -6.81
C TRP A 451 11.28 5.27 -5.56
N THR A 452 12.41 5.94 -5.68
CA THR A 452 13.25 6.31 -4.51
C THR A 452 12.50 7.26 -3.57
N VAL A 453 11.80 8.25 -4.11
CA VAL A 453 10.96 9.17 -3.32
C VAL A 453 9.84 8.41 -2.61
N VAL A 454 9.17 7.49 -3.31
CA VAL A 454 8.13 6.61 -2.75
C VAL A 454 8.67 5.79 -1.58
N ASP A 455 9.81 5.12 -1.77
CA ASP A 455 10.41 4.27 -0.74
C ASP A 455 10.80 5.08 0.51
N ILE A 456 11.42 6.25 0.34
CA ILE A 456 11.76 7.12 1.47
C ILE A 456 10.50 7.57 2.22
N ALA A 457 9.53 8.08 1.47
CA ALA A 457 8.29 8.58 2.04
C ALA A 457 7.59 7.51 2.87
N SER A 458 7.43 6.31 2.31
CA SER A 458 6.72 5.21 2.97
C SER A 458 7.48 4.61 4.15
N GLY A 459 8.81 4.61 4.15
CA GLY A 459 9.62 4.13 5.27
C GLY A 459 9.54 5.02 6.51
N LEU A 460 9.41 6.34 6.31
CA LEU A 460 9.46 7.31 7.40
C LEU A 460 8.29 7.22 8.38
N TRP A 461 7.07 6.97 7.91
CA TRP A 461 5.89 6.90 8.80
C TRP A 461 5.73 5.55 9.51
N CYS A 462 6.38 4.48 9.04
CA CYS A 462 6.29 3.17 9.67
C CYS A 462 6.87 3.16 11.09
N VAL A 463 7.98 3.87 11.32
CA VAL A 463 8.68 3.85 12.61
C VAL A 463 7.84 4.44 13.76
N PRO A 464 7.34 5.69 13.68
CA PRO A 464 6.52 6.25 14.75
C PRO A 464 5.23 5.46 15.00
N ASN A 465 4.64 4.90 13.94
CA ASN A 465 3.48 4.05 14.05
C ASN A 465 3.79 2.75 14.80
N ALA A 466 4.84 2.04 14.43
CA ALA A 466 5.24 0.80 15.09
C ALA A 466 5.54 1.00 16.59
N ILE A 467 6.20 2.11 16.96
CA ILE A 467 6.43 2.49 18.36
C ILE A 467 5.10 2.63 19.10
N ALA A 468 4.12 3.31 18.49
CA ALA A 468 2.81 3.50 19.10
C ALA A 468 2.03 2.19 19.24
N LEU A 469 2.09 1.32 18.23
CA LEU A 469 1.44 0.01 18.29
C LEU A 469 2.01 -0.82 19.44
N ILE A 470 3.31 -0.88 19.61
CA ILE A 470 3.95 -1.60 20.73
C ILE A 470 3.49 -1.01 22.07
N ALA A 471 3.55 0.32 22.21
CA ALA A 471 3.19 1.01 23.45
C ALA A 471 1.70 0.85 23.83
N LEU A 472 0.81 0.82 22.83
CA LEU A 472 -0.62 0.70 23.03
C LEU A 472 -1.14 -0.75 23.01
N SER A 473 -0.25 -1.72 23.01
CA SER A 473 -0.63 -3.14 22.94
C SER A 473 -1.56 -3.58 24.08
N GLY A 474 -1.39 -3.03 25.28
CA GLY A 474 -2.28 -3.30 26.42
C GLY A 474 -3.69 -2.72 26.22
N VAL A 475 -3.79 -1.53 25.61
CA VAL A 475 -5.09 -0.89 25.29
C VAL A 475 -5.83 -1.73 24.25
N PHE A 476 -5.14 -2.08 23.16
CA PHE A 476 -5.73 -2.92 22.14
C PHE A 476 -6.27 -4.25 22.72
N MET A 477 -5.52 -4.92 23.59
CA MET A 477 -5.98 -6.19 24.18
C MET A 477 -7.24 -6.01 25.02
N LYS A 478 -7.43 -4.90 25.71
CA LYS A 478 -8.68 -4.60 26.43
C LYS A 478 -9.86 -4.47 25.47
N ILE A 479 -9.68 -3.75 24.35
CA ILE A 479 -10.70 -3.60 23.30
C ILE A 479 -11.01 -4.96 22.64
N TYR A 480 -9.98 -5.75 22.36
CA TYR A 480 -10.12 -7.09 21.78
C TYR A 480 -10.90 -8.02 22.70
N HIS A 481 -10.60 -8.06 23.99
CA HIS A 481 -11.33 -8.88 24.96
C HIS A 481 -12.79 -8.44 25.09
N ASP A 482 -13.05 -7.13 25.17
CA ASP A 482 -14.41 -6.60 25.21
C ASP A 482 -15.22 -7.03 23.97
N TYR A 483 -14.63 -6.93 22.77
CA TYR A 483 -15.26 -7.42 21.55
C TYR A 483 -15.50 -8.94 21.59
N ASN A 484 -14.50 -9.71 21.99
CA ASN A 484 -14.61 -11.17 22.09
C ASN A 484 -15.74 -11.60 23.01
N ASP A 485 -15.87 -10.97 24.18
CA ASP A 485 -16.90 -11.27 25.17
C ASP A 485 -18.29 -10.91 24.66
N LYS A 486 -18.46 -9.75 23.96
CA LYS A 486 -19.74 -9.27 23.47
C LYS A 486 -20.24 -9.95 22.20
N TYR A 487 -19.34 -10.13 21.21
CA TYR A 487 -19.72 -10.54 19.84
C TYR A 487 -19.41 -11.99 19.52
N ILE A 488 -18.37 -12.57 20.13
CA ILE A 488 -17.94 -13.96 19.84
C ILE A 488 -18.45 -14.91 20.90
N LEU A 489 -18.15 -14.66 22.17
CA LEU A 489 -18.56 -15.53 23.29
C LEU A 489 -19.97 -15.22 23.79
N LYS A 490 -20.43 -13.98 23.58
CA LYS A 490 -21.76 -13.49 24.03
C LYS A 490 -21.97 -13.62 25.55
N THR A 491 -20.91 -13.44 26.31
CA THR A 491 -20.92 -13.49 27.79
C THR A 491 -21.28 -12.15 28.42
N ARG A 492 -21.20 -11.06 27.66
CA ARG A 492 -21.55 -9.70 28.10
C ARG A 492 -22.53 -9.04 27.12
N PRO A 493 -23.41 -8.15 27.57
CA PRO A 493 -24.37 -7.45 26.72
C PRO A 493 -23.66 -6.44 25.80
N ILE A 494 -24.09 -6.35 24.53
CA ILE A 494 -23.55 -5.41 23.54
C ILE A 494 -23.78 -3.96 23.96
N SER A 495 -24.87 -3.68 24.71
CA SER A 495 -25.24 -2.35 25.19
C SER A 495 -24.29 -1.77 26.24
N GLU A 496 -23.43 -2.61 26.85
CA GLU A 496 -22.45 -2.13 27.81
C GLU A 496 -21.38 -1.26 27.11
N PRO A 497 -21.15 -0.02 27.54
CA PRO A 497 -20.22 0.88 26.87
C PRO A 497 -18.77 0.38 27.05
N LEU A 498 -17.96 0.57 26.00
CA LEU A 498 -16.51 0.37 26.09
C LEU A 498 -15.91 1.57 26.86
N PRO A 499 -15.21 1.33 28.00
CA PRO A 499 -14.64 2.42 28.78
C PRO A 499 -13.51 3.13 28.01
N TYR A 500 -13.46 4.46 28.11
CA TYR A 500 -12.35 5.23 27.52
C TYR A 500 -11.05 5.01 28.30
N ILE A 501 -9.99 4.67 27.58
CA ILE A 501 -8.65 4.38 28.12
C ILE A 501 -7.68 5.37 27.47
N GLY A 502 -7.81 6.66 27.81
CA GLY A 502 -6.93 7.73 27.33
C GLY A 502 -6.01 8.26 28.43
N LYS A 503 -5.01 9.02 28.02
CA LYS A 503 -4.13 9.82 28.87
C LYS A 503 -4.26 11.27 28.42
N ASP A 504 -5.37 11.89 28.78
CA ASP A 504 -5.65 13.31 28.46
C ASP A 504 -4.70 14.27 29.19
#